data_0391e95854a9159c5b037ee44f978e2d
#
_entry.id   0391e95854a9159c5b037ee44f978e2d
#
_cell.length_a   1.000
_cell.length_b   1.000
_cell.length_c   1.000
_cell.angle_alpha   90.00
_cell.angle_beta   90.00
_cell.angle_gamma   90.00
#
_symmetry.space_group_name_H-M   'P 1'
#
loop_
_entity.id
_entity.type
_entity.pdbx_description
1 polymer ?
#
loop_
_entity_poly.entity_id
_entity_poly.type
_entity_poly.pdbx_seq_one_letter_code
_entity_poly.pdbx_strand_id
1 'polypeptide(L)'
;MALTFARKAAMAAVAVAALGGVSFAASASEAASGRTVHPASGRQAVHHPASAPASVAAERSAPAHRQEPQVVTQVIGRGRVDGHRWSVALEFHRSLPKGYIPPKLPDGSTTRGTSLLCQRMYIGGVRIDRQGGPWSDCRTVSGTQDPGASGGLGLWSLHDKGLSGTRLMVSTPEADVAYGVLTLADGTRVKATTVTVPGTAYRAWAAPIPDGKTITTVDQYDTHGNRLTHDTYWR
;
A
#
# COMPACT_ATOMS: atom_id res chain seq x y z
N MET A 1 -43.70 1.04 -29.94
CA MET A 1 -42.63 1.01 -30.98
C MET A 1 -41.41 0.36 -30.35
N ALA A 2 -41.09 -0.88 -30.72
CA ALA A 2 -39.99 -1.65 -30.20
C ALA A 2 -38.81 -1.56 -31.18
N LEU A 3 -37.67 -1.03 -30.75
CA LEU A 3 -36.43 -0.98 -31.52
C LEU A 3 -35.55 -2.16 -31.14
N THR A 4 -35.46 -3.11 -32.05
CA THR A 4 -34.62 -4.30 -31.97
C THR A 4 -33.21 -3.94 -32.46
N PHE A 5 -32.19 -3.95 -31.58
CA PHE A 5 -30.79 -3.82 -31.97
C PHE A 5 -30.17 -5.19 -32.20
N ALA A 6 -29.85 -5.50 -33.44
CA ALA A 6 -29.10 -6.69 -33.84
C ALA A 6 -27.60 -6.51 -33.49
N ARG A 7 -27.05 -7.39 -32.67
CA ARG A 7 -25.62 -7.50 -32.40
C ARG A 7 -24.95 -8.30 -33.54
N LYS A 8 -24.03 -7.65 -34.26
CA LYS A 8 -23.09 -8.35 -35.16
C LYS A 8 -21.84 -8.68 -34.34
N ALA A 9 -21.59 -9.97 -34.15
CA ALA A 9 -20.33 -10.50 -33.62
C ALA A 9 -19.30 -10.54 -34.76
N ALA A 10 -18.18 -9.86 -34.62
CA ALA A 10 -17.01 -10.03 -35.48
C ALA A 10 -15.94 -10.73 -34.65
N MET A 11 -15.65 -11.99 -34.98
CA MET A 11 -14.46 -12.70 -34.48
C MET A 11 -13.26 -12.29 -35.32
N ALA A 12 -12.24 -11.74 -34.66
CA ALA A 12 -10.91 -11.60 -35.24
C ALA A 12 -9.95 -12.50 -34.47
N ALA A 13 -9.45 -13.53 -35.10
CA ALA A 13 -8.36 -14.37 -34.62
C ALA A 13 -7.05 -13.63 -34.82
N VAL A 14 -6.26 -13.48 -33.78
CA VAL A 14 -4.87 -12.97 -33.85
C VAL A 14 -3.93 -14.04 -33.33
N ALA A 15 -3.02 -14.43 -34.23
CA ALA A 15 -1.97 -15.41 -34.02
C ALA A 15 -0.93 -14.91 -33.01
N VAL A 16 -0.54 -15.82 -32.10
CA VAL A 16 0.57 -15.61 -31.14
C VAL A 16 1.90 -15.91 -31.84
N ALA A 17 2.79 -14.93 -31.91
CA ALA A 17 4.19 -15.15 -32.17
C ALA A 17 4.98 -15.03 -30.85
N ALA A 18 5.52 -16.16 -30.40
CA ALA A 18 6.48 -16.22 -29.29
C ALA A 18 7.86 -15.97 -29.84
N LEU A 19 8.62 -15.07 -29.24
CA LEU A 19 10.11 -15.06 -29.30
C LEU A 19 10.70 -14.16 -28.20
N GLY A 20 11.70 -14.69 -27.48
CA GLY A 20 12.75 -13.90 -26.85
C GLY A 20 12.84 -13.97 -25.34
N GLY A 21 13.43 -15.08 -24.82
CA GLY A 21 13.95 -15.13 -23.46
C GLY A 21 15.20 -14.26 -23.31
N VAL A 22 15.26 -13.48 -22.25
CA VAL A 22 16.48 -12.81 -21.79
C VAL A 22 16.78 -13.35 -20.38
N SER A 23 17.81 -14.18 -20.31
CA SER A 23 18.36 -14.72 -19.06
C SER A 23 19.20 -13.63 -18.39
N PHE A 24 18.85 -13.23 -17.18
CA PHE A 24 19.72 -12.44 -16.31
C PHE A 24 20.51 -13.37 -15.39
N ALA A 25 21.84 -13.40 -15.60
CA ALA A 25 22.78 -14.09 -14.75
C ALA A 25 22.85 -13.42 -13.37
N ALA A 26 22.69 -14.22 -12.32
CA ALA A 26 22.96 -13.82 -10.96
C ALA A 26 24.47 -13.84 -10.70
N SER A 27 25.05 -12.69 -10.39
CA SER A 27 26.42 -12.58 -9.90
C SER A 27 26.44 -12.81 -8.39
N ALA A 28 26.96 -13.94 -7.97
CA ALA A 28 27.33 -14.22 -6.59
C ALA A 28 28.66 -13.55 -6.28
N SER A 29 28.69 -12.68 -5.28
CA SER A 29 29.92 -12.15 -4.68
C SER A 29 30.25 -12.98 -3.44
N GLU A 30 31.28 -13.80 -3.55
CA GLU A 30 31.97 -14.42 -2.43
C GLU A 30 32.78 -13.35 -1.68
N ALA A 31 32.52 -13.20 -0.38
CA ALA A 31 33.38 -12.44 0.52
C ALA A 31 34.16 -13.41 1.41
N ALA A 32 35.47 -13.29 1.29
CA ALA A 32 36.50 -14.15 1.86
C ALA A 32 36.53 -14.12 3.39
N SER A 33 36.81 -15.30 3.93
CA SER A 33 37.19 -15.60 5.31
C SER A 33 38.48 -14.88 5.74
N GLY A 34 38.40 -14.10 6.81
CA GLY A 34 39.56 -13.62 7.56
C GLY A 34 39.63 -14.34 8.91
N ARG A 35 40.48 -15.37 8.97
CA ARG A 35 40.84 -16.09 10.17
C ARG A 35 42.00 -15.39 10.84
N THR A 36 41.88 -14.94 12.09
CA THR A 36 43.02 -14.61 12.95
C THR A 36 42.91 -15.37 14.26
N VAL A 37 43.87 -16.26 14.43
CA VAL A 37 44.19 -17.01 15.65
C VAL A 37 45.17 -16.18 16.47
N HIS A 38 44.95 -15.98 17.76
CA HIS A 38 46.03 -15.75 18.74
C HIS A 38 45.74 -16.43 20.08
N PRO A 39 46.82 -16.77 20.83
CA PRO A 39 46.84 -17.93 21.67
C PRO A 39 46.63 -17.66 23.16
N ALA A 40 46.54 -18.75 23.87
CA ALA A 40 46.39 -18.90 25.30
C ALA A 40 47.54 -18.30 26.13
N SER A 41 47.24 -17.78 27.33
CA SER A 41 48.05 -18.00 28.52
C SER A 41 47.34 -17.48 29.78
N GLY A 42 47.41 -18.23 30.85
CA GLY A 42 47.42 -17.71 32.20
C GLY A 42 46.40 -18.31 33.16
N ARG A 43 46.74 -19.47 33.72
CA ARG A 43 46.16 -19.97 34.98
C ARG A 43 46.34 -18.97 36.10
N GLN A 44 45.33 -18.75 36.92
CA GLN A 44 45.48 -18.68 38.38
C GLN A 44 44.16 -19.05 39.07
N ALA A 45 44.22 -20.14 39.82
CA ALA A 45 43.14 -20.55 40.71
C ALA A 45 43.26 -19.73 42.01
N VAL A 46 42.18 -19.10 42.40
CA VAL A 46 42.00 -18.56 43.76
C VAL A 46 40.73 -19.16 44.34
N HIS A 47 40.92 -20.02 45.33
CA HIS A 47 39.87 -20.54 46.19
C HIS A 47 39.28 -19.43 47.04
N HIS A 48 37.96 -19.21 46.98
CA HIS A 48 37.22 -18.54 48.03
C HIS A 48 36.00 -19.36 48.47
N PRO A 49 35.64 -19.30 49.76
CA PRO A 49 34.77 -20.25 50.40
C PRO A 49 33.30 -20.02 50.04
N ALA A 50 32.55 -21.11 50.12
CA ALA A 50 31.10 -21.20 49.88
C ALA A 50 30.33 -20.24 50.79
N SER A 51 29.66 -19.28 50.21
CA SER A 51 28.57 -18.53 50.79
C SER A 51 27.25 -19.14 50.31
N ALA A 52 26.36 -19.43 51.23
CA ALA A 52 25.06 -20.00 51.01
C ALA A 52 24.22 -19.19 50.01
N PRO A 53 23.36 -19.83 49.17
CA PRO A 53 22.50 -19.12 48.26
C PRO A 53 21.36 -18.48 49.05
N ALA A 54 21.37 -17.15 49.12
CA ALA A 54 20.14 -16.39 49.38
C ALA A 54 19.16 -16.63 48.24
N SER A 55 18.04 -17.25 48.52
CA SER A 55 16.90 -17.37 47.59
C SER A 55 16.37 -15.97 47.30
N VAL A 56 16.89 -15.36 46.25
CA VAL A 56 16.26 -14.21 45.65
C VAL A 56 15.04 -14.72 44.89
N ALA A 57 13.85 -14.54 45.50
CA ALA A 57 12.60 -14.69 44.79
C ALA A 57 12.66 -13.79 43.56
N ALA A 58 12.85 -14.39 42.39
CA ALA A 58 12.74 -13.68 41.11
C ALA A 58 11.30 -13.21 40.96
N GLU A 59 11.07 -11.97 41.32
CA GLU A 59 9.86 -11.23 40.98
C GLU A 59 9.76 -11.28 39.45
N ARG A 60 8.90 -12.17 38.94
CA ARG A 60 8.55 -12.22 37.51
C ARG A 60 7.86 -10.90 37.22
N SER A 61 8.63 -9.93 36.72
CA SER A 61 8.06 -8.72 36.11
C SER A 61 7.06 -9.16 35.05
N ALA A 62 5.79 -8.88 35.27
CA ALA A 62 4.74 -9.11 34.29
C ALA A 62 5.17 -8.45 32.97
N PRO A 63 4.97 -9.08 31.82
CA PRO A 63 5.35 -8.49 30.54
C PRO A 63 4.66 -7.14 30.43
N ALA A 64 5.44 -6.07 30.30
CA ALA A 64 4.94 -4.73 30.09
C ALA A 64 4.00 -4.79 28.88
N HIS A 65 2.72 -4.49 29.07
CA HIS A 65 1.75 -4.37 27.99
C HIS A 65 2.28 -3.31 27.03
N ARG A 66 2.85 -3.77 25.92
CA ARG A 66 3.30 -2.87 24.85
C ARG A 66 2.06 -2.19 24.30
N GLN A 67 1.86 -0.92 24.64
CA GLN A 67 0.76 -0.14 24.10
C GLN A 67 0.84 -0.18 22.59
N GLU A 68 -0.24 -0.60 21.93
CA GLU A 68 -0.30 -0.58 20.48
C GLU A 68 -0.21 0.87 19.98
N PRO A 69 0.54 1.11 18.88
CA PRO A 69 0.69 2.46 18.34
C PRO A 69 -0.67 3.06 17.99
N GLN A 70 -0.89 4.32 18.38
CA GLN A 70 -2.14 5.04 18.09
C GLN A 70 -2.35 5.27 16.59
N VAL A 71 -1.26 5.33 15.82
CA VAL A 71 -1.27 5.48 14.36
C VAL A 71 -0.45 4.36 13.75
N VAL A 72 -1.04 3.64 12.80
CA VAL A 72 -0.37 2.62 11.99
C VAL A 72 -0.22 3.17 10.57
N THR A 73 1.01 3.32 10.09
CA THR A 73 1.31 3.78 8.73
C THR A 73 1.84 2.62 7.90
N GLN A 74 1.24 2.38 6.74
CA GLN A 74 1.64 1.36 5.78
C GLN A 74 1.88 1.98 4.41
N VAL A 75 3.11 1.88 3.90
CA VAL A 75 3.41 2.24 2.51
C VAL A 75 2.81 1.19 1.58
N ILE A 76 1.95 1.62 0.65
CA ILE A 76 1.27 0.76 -0.32
C ILE A 76 1.88 0.82 -1.71
N GLY A 77 2.64 1.87 -2.01
CA GLY A 77 3.37 2.01 -3.26
C GLY A 77 4.42 3.11 -3.19
N ARG A 78 5.52 2.93 -3.91
CA ARG A 78 6.59 3.93 -4.06
C ARG A 78 7.44 3.63 -5.28
N GLY A 79 8.06 4.66 -5.83
CA GLY A 79 8.93 4.49 -7.00
C GLY A 79 9.39 5.81 -7.59
N ARG A 80 9.65 5.78 -8.90
CA ARG A 80 9.95 6.94 -9.72
C ARG A 80 9.06 6.96 -10.96
N VAL A 81 8.63 8.15 -11.37
CA VAL A 81 7.89 8.42 -12.60
C VAL A 81 8.26 9.83 -13.07
N ASP A 82 8.51 10.03 -14.35
CA ASP A 82 8.95 11.31 -14.94
C ASP A 82 10.10 11.97 -14.17
N GLY A 83 11.07 11.18 -13.70
CA GLY A 83 12.20 11.66 -12.89
C GLY A 83 11.88 11.97 -11.42
N HIS A 84 10.62 12.05 -11.04
CA HIS A 84 10.17 12.36 -9.68
C HIS A 84 10.02 11.08 -8.82
N ARG A 85 10.37 11.16 -7.54
CA ARG A 85 9.99 10.13 -6.56
C ARG A 85 8.52 10.28 -6.24
N TRP A 86 7.81 9.15 -6.11
CA TRP A 86 6.45 9.13 -5.61
C TRP A 86 6.29 8.12 -4.49
N SER A 87 5.31 8.33 -3.63
CA SER A 87 4.90 7.38 -2.61
C SER A 87 3.43 7.56 -2.24
N VAL A 88 2.80 6.46 -1.89
CA VAL A 88 1.46 6.42 -1.29
C VAL A 88 1.51 5.57 -0.04
N ALA A 89 0.89 6.04 1.03
CA ALA A 89 0.72 5.30 2.27
C ALA A 89 -0.73 5.40 2.77
N LEU A 90 -1.17 4.39 3.52
CA LEU A 90 -2.36 4.48 4.37
C LEU A 90 -1.92 4.75 5.80
N GLU A 91 -2.57 5.71 6.46
CA GLU A 91 -2.46 5.98 7.90
C GLU A 91 -3.78 5.61 8.56
N PHE A 92 -3.73 4.64 9.45
CA PHE A 92 -4.88 4.27 10.28
C PHE A 92 -4.68 4.85 11.69
N HIS A 93 -5.56 5.76 12.09
CA HIS A 93 -5.65 6.32 13.43
C HIS A 93 -6.72 5.53 14.20
N ARG A 94 -6.33 4.87 15.30
CA ARG A 94 -7.23 4.05 16.12
C ARG A 94 -8.35 4.85 16.79
N SER A 95 -8.14 6.16 16.96
CA SER A 95 -9.14 7.12 17.42
C SER A 95 -9.11 8.36 16.55
N LEU A 96 -10.22 9.11 16.53
CA LEU A 96 -10.27 10.38 15.81
C LEU A 96 -9.24 11.37 16.39
N PRO A 97 -8.38 11.97 15.56
CA PRO A 97 -7.40 12.94 15.99
C PRO A 97 -8.06 14.18 16.61
N LYS A 98 -7.39 14.78 17.59
CA LYS A 98 -7.84 16.05 18.16
C LYS A 98 -7.97 17.12 17.06
N GLY A 99 -9.12 17.77 17.00
CA GLY A 99 -9.41 18.80 16.00
C GLY A 99 -9.91 18.27 14.65
N TYR A 100 -10.07 16.94 14.49
CA TYR A 100 -10.76 16.39 13.33
C TYR A 100 -12.26 16.66 13.47
N ILE A 101 -12.86 17.23 12.43
CA ILE A 101 -14.30 17.50 12.35
C ILE A 101 -14.87 16.58 11.26
N PRO A 102 -15.69 15.58 11.62
CA PRO A 102 -16.33 14.72 10.64
C PRO A 102 -17.16 15.54 9.64
N PRO A 103 -17.10 15.25 8.34
CA PRO A 103 -17.90 15.93 7.35
C PRO A 103 -19.39 15.68 7.59
N LYS A 104 -20.19 16.73 7.35
CA LYS A 104 -21.65 16.61 7.34
C LYS A 104 -22.11 15.95 6.05
N LEU A 105 -23.03 15.00 6.18
CA LEU A 105 -23.72 14.39 5.05
C LEU A 105 -24.82 15.32 4.53
N PRO A 106 -25.34 15.11 3.31
CA PRO A 106 -26.40 15.94 2.72
C PRO A 106 -27.69 16.00 3.56
N ASP A 107 -27.97 14.98 4.37
CA ASP A 107 -29.09 14.91 5.31
C ASP A 107 -28.84 15.66 6.63
N GLY A 108 -27.69 16.34 6.77
CA GLY A 108 -27.27 17.07 7.97
C GLY A 108 -26.65 16.18 9.06
N SER A 109 -26.68 14.87 8.92
CA SER A 109 -25.97 13.95 9.82
C SER A 109 -24.45 14.04 9.64
N THR A 110 -23.69 13.48 10.59
CA THR A 110 -22.24 13.33 10.45
C THR A 110 -21.87 11.89 10.17
N THR A 111 -20.76 11.67 9.47
CA THR A 111 -20.22 10.33 9.27
C THR A 111 -19.95 9.69 10.63
N ARG A 112 -20.46 8.47 10.82
CA ARG A 112 -20.23 7.69 12.05
C ARG A 112 -18.91 6.94 11.93
N GLY A 113 -18.11 6.96 12.97
CA GLY A 113 -16.86 6.23 13.04
C GLY A 113 -16.03 6.69 14.22
N THR A 114 -15.25 5.77 14.79
CA THR A 114 -14.40 6.02 15.97
C THR A 114 -12.92 6.17 15.60
N SER A 115 -12.59 5.85 14.37
CA SER A 115 -11.23 5.80 13.83
C SER A 115 -11.16 6.60 12.53
N LEU A 116 -9.93 6.89 12.06
CA LEU A 116 -9.73 7.63 10.83
C LEU A 116 -8.76 6.86 9.93
N LEU A 117 -9.10 6.73 8.64
CA LEU A 117 -8.24 6.17 7.61
C LEU A 117 -7.91 7.25 6.60
N CYS A 118 -6.61 7.53 6.43
CA CYS A 118 -6.11 8.58 5.54
C CYS A 118 -5.23 8.00 4.44
N GLN A 119 -5.32 8.55 3.23
CA GLN A 119 -4.35 8.34 2.17
C GLN A 119 -3.33 9.47 2.21
N ARG A 120 -2.03 9.13 2.14
CA ARG A 120 -0.92 10.09 2.10
C ARG A 120 -0.14 9.90 0.83
N MET A 121 -0.18 10.91 -0.04
CA MET A 121 0.35 10.81 -1.39
C MET A 121 1.36 11.91 -1.66
N TYR A 122 2.49 11.53 -2.26
CA TYR A 122 3.58 12.45 -2.56
C TYR A 122 4.10 12.23 -3.98
N ILE A 123 4.38 13.32 -4.71
CA ILE A 123 5.11 13.33 -5.97
C ILE A 123 6.17 14.42 -5.88
N GLY A 124 7.45 14.08 -6.16
CA GLY A 124 8.55 15.04 -6.10
C GLY A 124 8.77 15.67 -4.72
N GLY A 125 8.33 15.02 -3.64
CA GLY A 125 8.35 15.55 -2.28
C GLY A 125 7.17 16.46 -1.93
N VAL A 126 6.30 16.77 -2.89
CA VAL A 126 5.08 17.55 -2.66
C VAL A 126 3.94 16.61 -2.26
N ARG A 127 3.23 16.96 -1.19
CA ARG A 127 2.04 16.25 -0.76
C ARG A 127 0.85 16.64 -1.63
N ILE A 128 0.28 15.68 -2.36
CA ILE A 128 -0.79 15.90 -3.32
C ILE A 128 -2.19 15.61 -2.78
N ASP A 129 -2.30 14.91 -1.65
CA ASP A 129 -3.58 14.69 -0.94
C ASP A 129 -4.03 15.91 -0.11
N ARG A 130 -3.24 17.00 -0.05
CA ARG A 130 -3.50 18.16 0.80
C ARG A 130 -4.38 19.24 0.13
N GLN A 131 -5.34 18.86 -0.65
CA GLN A 131 -6.20 19.83 -1.36
C GLN A 131 -7.29 20.46 -0.48
N GLY A 132 -7.51 20.00 0.73
CA GLY A 132 -8.53 20.50 1.66
C GLY A 132 -8.08 20.61 3.12
N GLY A 133 -6.76 20.59 3.37
CA GLY A 133 -6.20 20.70 4.71
C GLY A 133 -5.54 19.40 5.23
N PRO A 134 -5.21 19.32 6.53
CA PRO A 134 -4.45 18.21 7.12
C PRO A 134 -5.17 16.86 7.04
N TRP A 135 -6.49 16.87 6.97
CA TRP A 135 -7.35 15.69 6.95
C TRP A 135 -7.97 15.42 5.57
N SER A 136 -7.45 16.05 4.52
CA SER A 136 -7.81 15.73 3.15
C SER A 136 -7.54 14.26 2.83
N ASP A 137 -8.38 13.65 2.01
CA ASP A 137 -8.34 12.22 1.68
C ASP A 137 -8.34 11.29 2.91
N CYS A 138 -8.93 11.79 4.03
CA CYS A 138 -9.25 10.97 5.19
C CYS A 138 -10.75 10.71 5.26
N ARG A 139 -11.11 9.52 5.75
CA ARG A 139 -12.49 9.18 6.06
C ARG A 139 -12.61 8.54 7.45
N THR A 140 -13.72 8.79 8.11
CA THR A 140 -14.05 8.07 9.35
C THR A 140 -14.38 6.63 9.03
N VAL A 141 -13.94 5.73 9.90
CA VAL A 141 -14.16 4.29 9.79
C VAL A 141 -14.49 3.70 11.16
N SER A 142 -15.15 2.54 11.17
CA SER A 142 -15.57 1.85 12.38
C SER A 142 -14.51 0.83 12.80
N GLY A 143 -13.54 1.26 13.64
CA GLY A 143 -12.48 0.39 14.13
C GLY A 143 -11.54 -0.13 13.04
N THR A 144 -11.10 -1.39 13.15
CA THR A 144 -10.11 -2.02 12.24
C THR A 144 -10.73 -2.71 11.04
N GLN A 145 -12.07 -2.78 10.95
CA GLN A 145 -12.82 -3.45 9.89
C GLN A 145 -14.08 -2.62 9.59
N ASP A 146 -14.09 -1.95 8.46
CA ASP A 146 -15.23 -1.20 7.98
C ASP A 146 -15.45 -1.53 6.50
N PRO A 147 -16.51 -2.30 6.16
CA PRO A 147 -16.79 -2.67 4.77
C PRO A 147 -16.98 -1.45 3.86
N GLY A 148 -17.51 -0.33 4.40
CA GLY A 148 -17.64 0.93 3.67
C GLY A 148 -16.31 1.58 3.29
N ALA A 149 -15.18 1.04 3.79
CA ALA A 149 -13.85 1.53 3.46
C ALA A 149 -13.26 0.91 2.17
N SER A 150 -13.90 -0.08 1.57
CA SER A 150 -13.52 -0.70 0.30
C SER A 150 -14.27 -0.11 -0.90
N GLY A 151 -13.94 -0.57 -2.10
CA GLY A 151 -14.58 -0.18 -3.36
C GLY A 151 -14.13 1.17 -3.92
N GLY A 152 -13.23 1.90 -3.25
CA GLY A 152 -12.75 3.21 -3.70
C GLY A 152 -11.68 3.10 -4.78
N LEU A 153 -11.78 3.98 -5.81
CA LEU A 153 -10.77 4.16 -6.84
C LEU A 153 -10.68 5.66 -7.16
N GLY A 154 -9.47 6.22 -7.17
CA GLY A 154 -9.27 7.66 -7.40
C GLY A 154 -8.00 7.97 -8.15
N LEU A 155 -7.95 9.19 -8.69
CA LEU A 155 -6.84 9.73 -9.45
C LEU A 155 -6.41 11.06 -8.83
N TRP A 156 -5.11 11.20 -8.51
CA TRP A 156 -4.52 12.39 -7.90
C TRP A 156 -3.33 12.90 -8.69
N SER A 157 -3.13 14.21 -8.71
CA SER A 157 -1.98 14.83 -9.36
C SER A 157 -1.53 16.10 -8.63
N LEU A 158 -0.40 16.66 -9.07
CA LEU A 158 0.07 17.99 -8.64
C LEU A 158 -0.78 19.13 -9.23
N HIS A 159 -1.49 18.88 -10.33
CA HIS A 159 -2.18 19.88 -11.12
C HIS A 159 -3.63 19.46 -11.41
N ASP A 160 -4.50 20.43 -11.54
CA ASP A 160 -5.86 20.34 -12.10
C ASP A 160 -6.66 19.07 -11.78
N LYS A 161 -6.81 18.78 -10.51
CA LYS A 161 -7.71 17.71 -10.02
C LYS A 161 -7.43 16.33 -10.65
N GLY A 162 -6.18 16.04 -10.99
CA GLY A 162 -5.78 14.75 -11.53
C GLY A 162 -5.89 14.63 -13.06
N LEU A 163 -6.05 15.72 -13.80
CA LEU A 163 -6.22 15.67 -15.25
C LEU A 163 -4.90 15.81 -16.03
N SER A 164 -3.88 16.46 -15.46
CA SER A 164 -2.61 16.73 -16.12
C SER A 164 -1.41 16.50 -15.20
N GLY A 165 -0.23 16.41 -15.79
CA GLY A 165 1.03 16.12 -15.11
C GLY A 165 1.16 14.66 -14.68
N THR A 166 2.20 14.36 -13.93
CA THR A 166 2.39 13.07 -13.27
C THR A 166 1.25 12.81 -12.28
N ARG A 167 0.66 11.63 -12.34
CA ARG A 167 -0.53 11.26 -11.54
C ARG A 167 -0.32 9.95 -10.79
N LEU A 168 -1.13 9.75 -9.76
CA LEU A 168 -1.22 8.50 -9.01
C LEU A 168 -2.66 7.98 -9.05
N MET A 169 -2.83 6.73 -9.48
CA MET A 169 -4.04 5.97 -9.27
C MET A 169 -3.92 5.26 -7.92
N VAL A 170 -4.93 5.41 -7.07
CA VAL A 170 -5.01 4.70 -5.78
C VAL A 170 -6.36 4.01 -5.67
N SER A 171 -6.35 2.77 -5.26
CA SER A 171 -7.56 1.99 -4.98
C SER A 171 -7.57 1.48 -3.55
N THR A 172 -8.74 1.49 -2.93
CA THR A 172 -9.05 0.72 -1.72
C THR A 172 -9.98 -0.43 -2.13
N PRO A 173 -9.41 -1.54 -2.64
CA PRO A 173 -10.18 -2.58 -3.32
C PRO A 173 -10.95 -3.46 -2.34
N GLU A 174 -11.85 -4.28 -2.88
CA GLU A 174 -12.53 -5.35 -2.14
C GLU A 174 -11.54 -6.41 -1.64
N ALA A 175 -12.00 -7.26 -0.71
CA ALA A 175 -11.15 -8.18 0.04
C ALA A 175 -10.47 -9.26 -0.82
N ASP A 176 -11.05 -9.63 -1.94
CA ASP A 176 -10.57 -10.65 -2.87
C ASP A 176 -9.55 -10.14 -3.91
N VAL A 177 -9.40 -8.81 -4.04
CA VAL A 177 -8.46 -8.22 -5.00
C VAL A 177 -7.02 -8.35 -4.52
N ALA A 178 -6.19 -9.06 -5.28
CA ALA A 178 -4.77 -9.22 -5.02
C ALA A 178 -3.90 -8.13 -5.67
N TYR A 179 -4.30 -7.63 -6.83
CA TYR A 179 -3.57 -6.58 -7.55
C TYR A 179 -4.43 -5.84 -8.57
N GLY A 180 -4.03 -4.62 -8.90
CA GLY A 180 -4.55 -3.83 -10.00
C GLY A 180 -3.60 -3.79 -11.19
N VAL A 181 -4.14 -3.60 -12.38
CA VAL A 181 -3.39 -3.36 -13.63
C VAL A 181 -4.00 -2.16 -14.35
N LEU A 182 -3.22 -1.11 -14.55
CA LEU A 182 -3.57 -0.02 -15.46
C LEU A 182 -3.05 -0.34 -16.85
N THR A 183 -3.86 -0.17 -17.87
CA THR A 183 -3.42 -0.15 -19.26
C THR A 183 -3.49 1.27 -19.78
N LEU A 184 -2.38 1.79 -20.29
CA LEU A 184 -2.27 3.12 -20.88
C LEU A 184 -2.59 3.07 -22.38
N ALA A 185 -2.86 4.22 -23.00
CA ALA A 185 -3.24 4.32 -24.41
C ALA A 185 -2.15 3.83 -25.37
N ASP A 186 -0.88 3.84 -24.94
CA ASP A 186 0.25 3.30 -25.71
C ASP A 186 0.46 1.79 -25.51
N GLY A 187 -0.45 1.11 -24.80
CA GLY A 187 -0.35 -0.31 -24.49
C GLY A 187 0.51 -0.65 -23.28
N THR A 188 1.17 0.33 -22.66
CA THR A 188 1.94 0.12 -21.42
C THR A 188 1.01 -0.38 -20.31
N ARG A 189 1.44 -1.42 -19.60
CA ARG A 189 0.72 -1.99 -18.46
C ARG A 189 1.49 -1.76 -17.16
N VAL A 190 0.83 -1.15 -16.18
CA VAL A 190 1.39 -0.90 -14.85
C VAL A 190 0.65 -1.77 -13.84
N LYS A 191 1.36 -2.75 -13.25
CA LYS A 191 0.81 -3.64 -12.21
C LYS A 191 1.13 -3.09 -10.82
N ALA A 192 0.15 -3.12 -9.93
CA ALA A 192 0.29 -2.70 -8.53
C ALA A 192 -0.33 -3.75 -7.59
N THR A 193 0.46 -4.27 -6.65
CA THR A 193 0.01 -5.27 -5.67
C THR A 193 -0.78 -4.61 -4.54
N THR A 194 -1.85 -5.26 -4.09
CA THR A 194 -2.62 -4.83 -2.93
C THR A 194 -1.83 -5.10 -1.64
N VAL A 195 -1.75 -4.09 -0.78
CA VAL A 195 -1.07 -4.15 0.52
C VAL A 195 -2.08 -3.87 1.62
N THR A 196 -2.00 -4.63 2.71
CA THR A 196 -2.89 -4.50 3.87
C THR A 196 -2.20 -3.72 4.99
N VAL A 197 -2.94 -2.82 5.66
CA VAL A 197 -2.46 -2.13 6.87
C VAL A 197 -2.42 -3.13 8.02
N PRO A 198 -1.28 -3.31 8.71
CA PRO A 198 -1.14 -4.29 9.77
C PRO A 198 -2.20 -4.17 10.87
N GLY A 199 -2.79 -5.29 11.29
CA GLY A 199 -3.82 -5.34 12.33
C GLY A 199 -5.18 -4.79 11.91
N THR A 200 -5.41 -4.59 10.61
CA THR A 200 -6.70 -4.12 10.06
C THR A 200 -7.10 -4.91 8.82
N ALA A 201 -8.34 -4.71 8.35
CA ALA A 201 -8.81 -5.17 7.05
C ALA A 201 -8.59 -4.14 5.93
N TYR A 202 -8.04 -2.95 6.24
CA TYR A 202 -7.84 -1.89 5.24
C TYR A 202 -6.72 -2.22 4.29
N ARG A 203 -7.02 -2.11 3.00
CA ARG A 203 -6.14 -2.52 1.90
C ARG A 203 -6.12 -1.44 0.84
N ALA A 204 -4.99 -1.32 0.16
CA ALA A 204 -4.90 -0.46 -1.01
C ALA A 204 -3.82 -0.96 -1.98
N TRP A 205 -3.91 -0.52 -3.23
CA TRP A 205 -2.82 -0.53 -4.19
C TRP A 205 -2.68 0.85 -4.83
N ALA A 206 -1.49 1.16 -5.32
CA ALA A 206 -1.21 2.43 -5.96
C ALA A 206 -0.29 2.25 -7.18
N ALA A 207 -0.57 2.97 -8.25
CA ALA A 207 0.21 2.94 -9.49
C ALA A 207 0.46 4.35 -10.01
N PRO A 208 1.68 4.66 -10.50
CA PRO A 208 1.99 5.93 -11.11
C PRO A 208 1.53 5.96 -12.58
N ILE A 209 1.15 7.15 -13.04
CA ILE A 209 0.81 7.42 -14.43
C ILE A 209 1.71 8.58 -14.89
N PRO A 210 2.58 8.34 -15.91
CA PRO A 210 3.43 9.39 -16.45
C PRO A 210 2.61 10.55 -17.04
N ASP A 211 3.22 11.73 -17.08
CA ASP A 211 2.63 12.90 -17.74
C ASP A 211 2.31 12.61 -19.21
N GLY A 212 1.22 13.17 -19.71
CA GLY A 212 0.73 12.99 -21.07
C GLY A 212 0.17 11.58 -21.38
N LYS A 213 0.20 10.63 -20.43
CA LYS A 213 -0.36 9.28 -20.67
C LYS A 213 -1.82 9.22 -20.26
N THR A 214 -2.65 8.61 -21.10
CA THR A 214 -4.07 8.37 -20.85
C THR A 214 -4.30 6.93 -20.40
N ILE A 215 -5.16 6.72 -19.42
CA ILE A 215 -5.58 5.39 -18.97
C ILE A 215 -6.67 4.91 -19.92
N THR A 216 -6.55 3.68 -20.44
CA THR A 216 -7.60 3.03 -21.22
C THR A 216 -8.43 2.08 -20.38
N THR A 217 -7.78 1.30 -19.50
CA THR A 217 -8.48 0.39 -18.58
C THR A 217 -7.82 0.33 -17.22
N VAL A 218 -8.64 0.06 -16.22
CA VAL A 218 -8.21 -0.34 -14.87
C VAL A 218 -8.85 -1.68 -14.57
N ASP A 219 -8.02 -2.72 -14.48
CA ASP A 219 -8.45 -4.09 -14.19
C ASP A 219 -8.00 -4.48 -12.78
N GLN A 220 -8.82 -5.23 -12.05
CA GLN A 220 -8.44 -5.79 -10.76
C GLN A 220 -8.55 -7.32 -10.81
N TYR A 221 -7.65 -8.00 -10.12
CA TYR A 221 -7.47 -9.44 -10.20
C TYR A 221 -7.36 -10.07 -8.81
N ASP A 222 -7.82 -11.31 -8.68
CA ASP A 222 -7.60 -12.15 -7.50
C ASP A 222 -6.18 -12.74 -7.45
N THR A 223 -5.91 -13.58 -6.45
CA THR A 223 -4.64 -14.29 -6.28
C THR A 223 -4.39 -15.36 -7.36
N HIS A 224 -5.43 -15.84 -8.04
CA HIS A 224 -5.36 -16.83 -9.11
C HIS A 224 -5.19 -16.19 -10.49
N GLY A 225 -5.26 -14.85 -10.57
CA GLY A 225 -5.19 -14.11 -11.82
C GLY A 225 -6.52 -14.00 -12.56
N ASN A 226 -7.65 -14.34 -11.93
CA ASN A 226 -8.97 -14.09 -12.47
C ASN A 226 -9.27 -12.61 -12.38
N ARG A 227 -9.78 -12.03 -13.48
CA ARG A 227 -10.18 -10.63 -13.51
C ARG A 227 -11.52 -10.44 -12.82
N LEU A 228 -11.52 -9.64 -11.75
CA LEU A 228 -12.70 -9.34 -10.93
C LEU A 228 -13.44 -8.10 -11.44
N THR A 229 -12.70 -7.05 -11.86
CA THR A 229 -13.28 -5.83 -12.40
C THR A 229 -12.61 -5.40 -13.70
N HIS A 230 -13.32 -4.63 -14.52
CA HIS A 230 -12.84 -4.03 -15.76
C HIS A 230 -13.48 -2.65 -15.92
N ASP A 231 -12.71 -1.60 -15.72
CA ASP A 231 -13.16 -0.22 -15.77
C ASP A 231 -12.52 0.53 -16.94
N THR A 232 -13.31 1.18 -17.78
CA THR A 232 -12.89 1.91 -18.97
C THR A 232 -13.20 3.42 -18.91
N TYR A 233 -13.68 3.93 -17.77
CA TYR A 233 -14.15 5.32 -17.63
C TYR A 233 -13.06 6.35 -17.34
N TRP A 234 -11.82 5.92 -17.18
CA TRP A 234 -10.68 6.76 -16.82
C TRP A 234 -10.02 7.38 -18.06
N ARG A 235 -10.55 8.49 -18.54
CA ARG A 235 -10.01 9.22 -19.69
C ARG A 235 -9.36 10.53 -19.27
#